data_9f143126c8d904fc69d7abcb21c21082
#
_entry.id   9f143126c8d904fc69d7abcb21c21082
#
_cell.length_a   1.000
_cell.length_b   1.000
_cell.length_c   1.000
_cell.angle_alpha   90.00
_cell.angle_beta   90.00
_cell.angle_gamma   90.00
#
_symmetry.space_group_name_H-M   'P 1'
#
loop_
_entity.id
_entity.type
_entity.pdbx_description
1 polymer ?
#
loop_
_entity_poly.entity_id
_entity_poly.type
_entity_poly.pdbx_seq_one_letter_code
_entity_poly.pdbx_strand_id
1 'polypeptide(L)'
;MINIIIIILLLYFAYSGFKKGVIRQLSNMISYIFGFLLSKMIFSVFSNYLEFVIIEIDLRNKIAYLISFIIIVYVFKILTHTIENLIYIRWNNKILGLIFGLINGIMICSLIISITQDIIPYSLNFHEYWTAHSTLYQYLDVLQKEYLIQYSGINN
;
A
#
# COMPACT_ATOMS: atom_id res chain seq x y z
N MET A 1 12.56 -12.76 12.06
CA MET A 1 12.03 -11.54 12.71
C MET A 1 10.98 -10.82 11.86
N ILE A 2 11.20 -10.64 10.56
CA ILE A 2 10.25 -9.90 9.69
C ILE A 2 8.88 -10.55 9.57
N ASN A 3 8.78 -11.90 9.56
CA ASN A 3 7.50 -12.60 9.58
C ASN A 3 6.61 -12.18 10.76
N ILE A 4 7.20 -11.94 11.91
CA ILE A 4 6.46 -11.53 13.12
C ILE A 4 5.87 -10.14 12.89
N ILE A 5 6.63 -9.22 12.30
CA ILE A 5 6.17 -7.87 11.99
C ILE A 5 5.02 -7.91 10.99
N ILE A 6 5.15 -8.71 9.92
CA ILE A 6 4.11 -8.89 8.91
C ILE A 6 2.84 -9.48 9.55
N ILE A 7 2.97 -10.51 10.38
CA ILE A 7 1.83 -11.14 11.07
C ILE A 7 1.14 -10.13 11.99
N ILE A 8 1.89 -9.37 12.78
CA ILE A 8 1.31 -8.33 13.66
C ILE A 8 0.55 -7.30 12.85
N LEU A 9 1.10 -6.84 11.72
CA LEU A 9 0.44 -5.92 10.81
C LEU A 9 -0.85 -6.51 10.24
N LEU A 10 -0.81 -7.73 9.74
CA LEU A 10 -1.98 -8.43 9.20
C LEU A 10 -3.07 -8.62 10.27
N LEU A 11 -2.69 -9.02 11.48
CA LEU A 11 -3.62 -9.14 12.62
C LEU A 11 -4.24 -7.79 12.99
N TYR A 12 -3.46 -6.71 12.97
CA TYR A 12 -3.98 -5.36 13.21
C TYR A 12 -5.02 -4.96 12.16
N PHE A 13 -4.76 -5.21 10.87
CA PHE A 13 -5.70 -4.91 9.80
C PHE A 13 -6.95 -5.80 9.87
N ALA A 14 -6.80 -7.09 10.19
CA ALA A 14 -7.90 -8.02 10.42
C ALA A 14 -8.81 -7.55 11.56
N TYR A 15 -8.22 -7.24 12.71
CA TYR A 15 -8.93 -6.71 13.88
C TYR A 15 -9.62 -5.37 13.57
N SER A 16 -8.93 -4.46 12.91
CA SER A 16 -9.49 -3.19 12.46
C SER A 16 -10.70 -3.41 11.53
N GLY A 17 -10.59 -4.41 10.64
CA GLY A 17 -11.67 -4.80 9.73
C GLY A 17 -12.88 -5.36 10.46
N PHE A 18 -12.64 -6.26 11.41
CA PHE A 18 -13.69 -6.81 12.27
C PHE A 18 -14.42 -5.73 13.06
N LYS A 19 -13.68 -4.75 13.60
CA LYS A 19 -14.24 -3.66 14.40
C LYS A 19 -15.03 -2.65 13.54
N LYS A 20 -14.49 -2.30 12.37
CA LYS A 20 -15.05 -1.24 11.50
C LYS A 20 -16.13 -1.73 10.54
N GLY A 21 -16.19 -3.04 10.28
CA GLY A 21 -17.14 -3.66 9.35
C GLY A 21 -16.73 -3.56 7.88
N VAL A 22 -17.49 -4.29 7.03
CA VAL A 22 -17.16 -4.49 5.61
C VAL A 22 -17.18 -3.20 4.80
N ILE A 23 -18.15 -2.32 5.01
CA ILE A 23 -18.32 -1.11 4.21
C ILE A 23 -17.07 -0.23 4.29
N ARG A 24 -16.59 0.01 5.50
CA ARG A 24 -15.40 0.83 5.73
C ARG A 24 -14.12 0.19 5.19
N GLN A 25 -14.06 -1.14 5.15
CA GLN A 25 -12.92 -1.84 4.54
C GLN A 25 -12.95 -1.78 3.02
N LEU A 26 -14.14 -1.89 2.40
CA LEU A 26 -14.32 -1.67 0.96
C LEU A 26 -13.95 -0.24 0.56
N SER A 27 -14.38 0.76 1.32
CA SER A 27 -13.99 2.16 1.09
C SER A 27 -12.48 2.35 1.17
N ASN A 28 -11.81 1.72 2.13
CA ASN A 28 -10.36 1.75 2.22
C ASN A 28 -9.70 1.08 1.01
N MET A 29 -10.20 -0.10 0.59
CA MET A 29 -9.70 -0.83 -0.57
C MET A 29 -9.82 0.00 -1.85
N ILE A 30 -10.96 0.63 -2.07
CA ILE A 30 -11.18 1.55 -3.19
C ILE A 30 -10.17 2.70 -3.13
N SER A 31 -9.98 3.31 -1.95
CA SER A 31 -9.02 4.41 -1.78
C SER A 31 -7.59 3.99 -2.08
N TYR A 32 -7.18 2.78 -1.73
CA TYR A 32 -5.84 2.25 -2.04
C TYR A 32 -5.68 1.96 -3.53
N ILE A 33 -6.69 1.36 -4.18
CA ILE A 33 -6.66 1.09 -5.63
C ILE A 33 -6.56 2.40 -6.41
N PHE A 34 -7.41 3.38 -6.12
CA PHE A 34 -7.34 4.68 -6.78
C PHE A 34 -6.06 5.44 -6.42
N GLY A 35 -5.59 5.33 -5.18
CA GLY A 35 -4.30 5.85 -4.76
C GLY A 35 -3.17 5.32 -5.62
N PHE A 36 -3.13 4.01 -5.85
CA PHE A 36 -2.12 3.36 -6.68
C PHE A 36 -2.19 3.79 -8.15
N LEU A 37 -3.38 3.79 -8.74
CA LEU A 37 -3.57 4.12 -10.15
C LEU A 37 -3.30 5.60 -10.46
N LEU A 38 -3.85 6.50 -9.64
CA LEU A 38 -3.76 7.93 -9.89
C LEU A 38 -2.41 8.52 -9.51
N SER A 39 -1.70 7.96 -8.51
CA SER A 39 -0.35 8.42 -8.17
C SER A 39 0.61 8.28 -9.34
N LYS A 40 0.43 7.26 -10.19
CA LYS A 40 1.20 7.11 -11.44
C LYS A 40 1.00 8.27 -12.42
N MET A 41 -0.16 8.92 -12.40
CA MET A 41 -0.45 10.05 -13.29
C MET A 41 0.10 11.38 -12.75
N ILE A 42 0.22 11.49 -11.43
CA ILE A 42 0.52 12.77 -10.76
C ILE A 42 1.95 12.83 -10.20
N PHE A 43 2.65 11.70 -10.05
CA PHE A 43 3.97 11.68 -9.41
C PHE A 43 5.00 12.60 -10.11
N SER A 44 4.88 12.77 -11.44
CA SER A 44 5.80 13.63 -12.20
C SER A 44 5.76 15.10 -11.73
N VAL A 45 4.59 15.57 -11.32
CA VAL A 45 4.44 16.92 -10.76
C VAL A 45 5.24 17.04 -9.47
N PHE A 46 5.09 16.07 -8.56
CA PHE A 46 5.83 16.06 -7.29
C PHE A 46 7.33 15.80 -7.52
N SER A 47 7.70 14.98 -8.50
CA SER A 47 9.09 14.75 -8.88
C SER A 47 9.79 16.05 -9.27
N ASN A 48 9.15 16.90 -10.08
CA ASN A 48 9.70 18.18 -10.46
C ASN A 48 9.92 19.12 -9.27
N TYR A 49 8.99 19.13 -8.30
CA TYR A 49 9.18 19.93 -7.08
C TYR A 49 10.32 19.40 -6.19
N LEU A 50 10.58 18.10 -6.22
CA LEU A 50 11.64 17.47 -5.42
C LEU A 50 13.02 17.56 -6.08
N GLU A 51 13.14 18.09 -7.30
CA GLU A 51 14.41 18.22 -8.03
C GLU A 51 15.46 19.02 -7.28
N PHE A 52 15.03 20.05 -6.54
CA PHE A 52 15.95 20.89 -5.74
C PHE A 52 16.53 20.17 -4.50
N VAL A 53 15.89 19.07 -4.06
CA VAL A 53 16.26 18.35 -2.82
C VAL A 53 16.92 17.02 -3.12
N ILE A 54 16.43 16.32 -4.16
CA ILE A 54 16.86 14.97 -4.51
C ILE A 54 17.38 14.96 -5.94
N ILE A 55 18.70 14.83 -6.07
CA ILE A 55 19.41 14.86 -7.37
C ILE A 55 19.21 13.56 -8.11
N GLU A 56 19.18 12.41 -7.41
CA GLU A 56 19.02 11.10 -7.99
C GLU A 56 17.60 10.89 -8.52
N ILE A 57 17.47 10.70 -9.83
CA ILE A 57 16.18 10.67 -10.55
C ILE A 57 15.31 9.51 -10.06
N ASP A 58 15.89 8.31 -9.88
CA ASP A 58 15.13 7.12 -9.49
C ASP A 58 14.57 7.25 -8.07
N LEU A 59 15.40 7.66 -7.12
CA LEU A 59 14.96 7.90 -5.75
C LEU A 59 13.90 9.01 -5.68
N ARG A 60 14.11 10.09 -6.44
CA ARG A 60 13.18 11.21 -6.54
C ARG A 60 11.81 10.77 -7.03
N ASN A 61 11.75 9.99 -8.12
CA ASN A 61 10.50 9.50 -8.69
C ASN A 61 9.76 8.56 -7.73
N LYS A 62 10.46 7.70 -7.01
CA LYS A 62 9.87 6.80 -6.01
C LYS A 62 9.29 7.55 -4.82
N ILE A 63 10.02 8.53 -4.31
CA ILE A 63 9.52 9.41 -3.22
C ILE A 63 8.33 10.24 -3.69
N ALA A 64 8.39 10.81 -4.89
CA ALA A 64 7.30 11.56 -5.48
C ALA A 64 6.04 10.70 -5.65
N TYR A 65 6.21 9.44 -6.09
CA TYR A 65 5.13 8.48 -6.18
C TYR A 65 4.51 8.17 -4.80
N LEU A 66 5.33 7.96 -3.79
CA LEU A 66 4.86 7.69 -2.43
C LEU A 66 4.07 8.88 -1.86
N ILE A 67 4.56 10.11 -2.04
CA ILE A 67 3.87 11.32 -1.61
C ILE A 67 2.52 11.43 -2.33
N SER A 68 2.51 11.25 -3.66
CA SER A 68 1.29 11.27 -4.47
C SER A 68 0.29 10.23 -3.98
N PHE A 69 0.74 9.00 -3.71
CA PHE A 69 -0.08 7.92 -3.20
C PHE A 69 -0.74 8.28 -1.86
N ILE A 70 0.03 8.79 -0.90
CA ILE A 70 -0.49 9.18 0.42
C ILE A 70 -1.56 10.26 0.27
N ILE A 71 -1.30 11.29 -0.55
CA ILE A 71 -2.22 12.41 -0.75
C ILE A 71 -3.53 11.91 -1.38
N ILE A 72 -3.44 11.10 -2.45
CA ILE A 72 -4.63 10.59 -3.15
C ILE A 72 -5.44 9.67 -2.24
N VAL A 73 -4.80 8.73 -1.54
CA VAL A 73 -5.48 7.86 -0.57
C VAL A 73 -6.20 8.69 0.50
N TYR A 74 -5.58 9.76 0.99
CA TYR A 74 -6.19 10.62 1.99
C TYR A 74 -7.43 11.34 1.44
N VAL A 75 -7.34 11.91 0.23
CA VAL A 75 -8.46 12.55 -0.46
C VAL A 75 -9.61 11.56 -0.67
N PHE A 76 -9.32 10.37 -1.19
CA PHE A 76 -10.34 9.34 -1.40
C PHE A 76 -10.96 8.85 -0.10
N LYS A 77 -10.19 8.75 0.98
CA LYS A 77 -10.75 8.41 2.31
C LYS A 77 -11.74 9.46 2.81
N ILE A 78 -11.49 10.74 2.59
CA ILE A 78 -12.43 11.80 2.95
C ILE A 78 -13.71 11.66 2.12
N LEU A 79 -13.56 11.48 0.79
CA LEU A 79 -14.71 11.32 -0.11
C LEU A 79 -15.56 10.10 0.26
N THR A 80 -14.93 8.94 0.44
CA THR A 80 -15.64 7.70 0.79
C THR A 80 -16.29 7.78 2.17
N HIS A 81 -15.65 8.42 3.14
CA HIS A 81 -16.23 8.61 4.47
C HIS A 81 -17.49 9.49 4.42
N THR A 82 -17.50 10.52 3.58
CA THR A 82 -18.70 11.35 3.36
C THR A 82 -19.84 10.53 2.76
N ILE A 83 -19.52 9.67 1.79
CA ILE A 83 -20.50 8.77 1.16
C ILE A 83 -21.01 7.72 2.17
N GLU A 84 -20.15 7.14 3.00
CA GLU A 84 -20.53 6.18 4.05
C GLU A 84 -21.56 6.78 5.03
N ASN A 85 -21.41 8.03 5.38
CA ASN A 85 -22.34 8.74 6.28
C ASN A 85 -23.70 9.03 5.63
N LEU A 86 -23.74 9.18 4.30
CA LEU A 86 -24.97 9.39 3.55
C LEU A 86 -25.73 8.09 3.28
N ILE A 87 -24.99 6.98 3.13
CA ILE A 87 -25.57 5.66 2.86
C ILE A 87 -25.72 4.93 4.19
N TYR A 88 -26.91 4.98 4.79
CA TYR A 88 -27.25 4.23 6.01
C TYR A 88 -27.42 2.75 5.70
N ILE A 89 -26.31 2.07 5.32
CA ILE A 89 -26.33 0.63 5.05
C ILE A 89 -26.07 -0.10 6.37
N ARG A 90 -27.09 -0.80 6.85
CA ARG A 90 -27.09 -1.61 8.10
C ARG A 90 -26.28 -2.91 7.98
N TRP A 91 -25.44 -3.07 6.94
CA TRP A 91 -24.64 -4.28 6.69
C TRP A 91 -23.31 -4.21 7.46
N ASN A 92 -23.42 -4.33 8.76
CA ASN A 92 -22.24 -4.41 9.62
C ASN A 92 -21.82 -5.89 9.78
N ASN A 93 -21.47 -6.55 8.67
CA ASN A 93 -20.96 -7.91 8.74
C ASN A 93 -19.48 -7.88 9.15
N LYS A 94 -19.25 -8.20 10.42
CA LYS A 94 -17.92 -8.18 11.06
C LYS A 94 -16.97 -9.21 10.45
N ILE A 95 -17.50 -10.37 10.04
CA ILE A 95 -16.69 -11.46 9.44
C ILE A 95 -16.16 -11.02 8.06
N LEU A 96 -17.04 -10.47 7.22
CA LEU A 96 -16.60 -9.90 5.94
C LEU A 96 -15.63 -8.73 6.16
N GLY A 97 -15.88 -7.89 7.17
CA GLY A 97 -14.95 -6.83 7.56
C GLY A 97 -13.56 -7.36 7.90
N LEU A 98 -13.46 -8.49 8.59
CA LEU A 98 -12.17 -9.14 8.90
C LEU A 98 -11.47 -9.60 7.62
N ILE A 99 -12.19 -10.25 6.69
CA ILE A 99 -11.63 -10.73 5.41
C ILE A 99 -11.10 -9.56 4.59
N PHE A 100 -11.90 -8.52 4.39
CA PHE A 100 -11.46 -7.32 3.66
C PHE A 100 -10.36 -6.56 4.40
N GLY A 101 -10.34 -6.60 5.73
CA GLY A 101 -9.24 -6.08 6.53
C GLY A 101 -7.93 -6.80 6.24
N LEU A 102 -7.94 -8.13 6.15
CA LEU A 102 -6.76 -8.92 5.76
C LEU A 102 -6.28 -8.56 4.35
N ILE A 103 -7.19 -8.46 3.37
CA ILE A 103 -6.86 -8.07 1.99
C ILE A 103 -6.17 -6.69 1.99
N ASN A 104 -6.74 -5.70 2.69
CA ASN A 104 -6.13 -4.38 2.83
C ASN A 104 -4.75 -4.45 3.50
N GLY A 105 -4.59 -5.32 4.52
CA GLY A 105 -3.31 -5.57 5.17
C GLY A 105 -2.27 -6.11 4.21
N ILE A 106 -2.63 -7.09 3.37
CA ILE A 106 -1.75 -7.65 2.34
C ILE A 106 -1.32 -6.56 1.35
N MET A 107 -2.26 -5.74 0.86
CA MET A 107 -1.95 -4.64 -0.07
C MET A 107 -0.96 -3.63 0.55
N ILE A 108 -1.16 -3.24 1.79
CA ILE A 108 -0.26 -2.30 2.49
C ILE A 108 1.10 -2.93 2.77
N CYS A 109 1.15 -4.19 3.21
CA CYS A 109 2.41 -4.89 3.41
C CYS A 109 3.22 -5.00 2.10
N SER A 110 2.57 -5.36 0.99
CA SER A 110 3.21 -5.44 -0.32
C SER A 110 3.76 -4.08 -0.76
N LEU A 111 3.03 -3.01 -0.52
CA LEU A 111 3.48 -1.65 -0.82
C LEU A 111 4.68 -1.23 0.05
N ILE A 112 4.68 -1.56 1.34
CA ILE A 112 5.81 -1.29 2.23
C ILE A 112 7.06 -2.05 1.76
N ILE A 113 6.91 -3.31 1.36
CA ILE A 113 8.02 -4.13 0.83
C ILE A 113 8.59 -3.48 -0.45
N SER A 114 7.72 -3.05 -1.39
CA SER A 114 8.14 -2.35 -2.60
C SER A 114 8.99 -1.13 -2.29
N ILE A 115 8.50 -0.27 -1.42
CA ILE A 115 9.20 0.96 -1.03
C ILE A 115 10.53 0.65 -0.36
N THR A 116 10.55 -0.38 0.51
CA THR A 116 11.76 -0.77 1.25
C THR A 116 12.84 -1.29 0.30
N GLN A 117 12.48 -2.08 -0.70
CA GLN A 117 13.41 -2.59 -1.72
C GLN A 117 14.04 -1.46 -2.53
N ASP A 118 13.26 -0.42 -2.81
CA ASP A 118 13.68 0.69 -3.65
C ASP A 118 14.53 1.73 -2.90
N ILE A 119 14.28 1.93 -1.60
CA ILE A 119 14.94 2.97 -0.79
C ILE A 119 16.21 2.44 -0.13
N ILE A 120 16.24 1.17 0.31
CA ILE A 120 17.40 0.60 0.97
C ILE A 120 18.43 0.19 -0.08
N PRO A 121 19.66 0.73 -0.05
CA PRO A 121 20.71 0.37 -1.00
C PRO A 121 20.96 -1.14 -1.02
N TYR A 122 21.18 -1.71 -2.19
CA TYR A 122 21.56 -3.11 -2.38
C TYR A 122 22.81 -3.53 -1.60
N SER A 123 23.66 -2.56 -1.22
CA SER A 123 24.87 -2.79 -0.44
C SER A 123 24.65 -3.42 0.93
N LEU A 124 23.42 -3.40 1.45
CA LEU A 124 23.12 -3.95 2.77
C LEU A 124 22.53 -5.37 2.73
N ASN A 125 22.30 -5.96 1.56
CA ASN A 125 21.78 -7.33 1.35
C ASN A 125 20.52 -7.67 2.16
N PHE A 126 19.77 -6.67 2.66
CA PHE A 126 18.58 -6.90 3.48
C PHE A 126 17.50 -7.66 2.72
N HIS A 127 17.35 -7.35 1.43
CA HIS A 127 16.35 -8.01 0.59
C HIS A 127 16.66 -9.51 0.44
N GLU A 128 17.89 -9.87 0.10
CA GLU A 128 18.34 -11.27 -0.01
C GLU A 128 18.22 -12.00 1.32
N TYR A 129 18.62 -11.37 2.42
CA TYR A 129 18.49 -11.93 3.75
C TYR A 129 17.04 -12.21 4.13
N TRP A 130 16.12 -11.30 3.84
CA TRP A 130 14.73 -11.46 4.18
C TRP A 130 13.98 -12.42 3.26
N THR A 131 14.30 -12.45 1.96
CA THR A 131 13.76 -13.46 1.04
C THR A 131 14.24 -14.86 1.43
N ALA A 132 15.50 -15.04 1.80
CA ALA A 132 16.02 -16.34 2.20
C ALA A 132 15.43 -16.88 3.52
N HIS A 133 15.04 -15.99 4.45
CA HIS A 133 14.63 -16.36 5.81
C HIS A 133 13.17 -16.08 6.16
N SER A 134 12.34 -15.66 5.18
CA SER A 134 10.97 -15.29 5.43
C SER A 134 10.02 -15.73 4.32
N THR A 135 9.27 -16.78 4.57
CA THR A 135 8.27 -17.32 3.62
C THR A 135 7.18 -16.29 3.31
N LEU A 136 6.68 -15.56 4.31
CA LEU A 136 5.66 -14.52 4.12
C LEU A 136 6.19 -13.36 3.27
N TYR A 137 7.44 -12.96 3.49
CA TYR A 137 8.07 -11.93 2.68
C TYR A 137 8.19 -12.37 1.22
N GLN A 138 8.60 -13.63 0.96
CA GLN A 138 8.65 -14.19 -0.40
C GLN A 138 7.30 -14.14 -1.10
N TYR A 139 6.23 -14.58 -0.45
CA TYR A 139 4.88 -14.52 -1.04
C TYR A 139 4.44 -13.10 -1.36
N LEU A 140 4.68 -12.15 -0.48
CA LEU A 140 4.34 -10.76 -0.69
C LEU A 140 5.19 -10.10 -1.78
N ASP A 141 6.48 -10.46 -1.88
CA ASP A 141 7.39 -10.02 -2.93
C ASP A 141 6.95 -10.52 -4.32
N VAL A 142 6.56 -11.80 -4.42
CA VAL A 142 6.00 -12.36 -5.65
C VAL A 142 4.70 -11.66 -6.04
N LEU A 143 3.77 -11.50 -5.11
CA LEU A 143 2.51 -10.78 -5.35
C LEU A 143 2.76 -9.34 -5.84
N GLN A 144 3.72 -8.66 -5.24
CA GLN A 144 4.09 -7.32 -5.65
C GLN A 144 4.63 -7.28 -7.07
N LYS A 145 5.59 -8.14 -7.40
CA LYS A 145 6.22 -8.19 -8.73
C LYS A 145 5.23 -8.57 -9.82
N GLU A 146 4.38 -9.55 -9.55
CA GLU A 146 3.46 -10.09 -10.54
C GLU A 146 2.23 -9.19 -10.75
N TYR A 147 1.68 -8.60 -9.70
CA TYR A 147 0.41 -7.87 -9.79
C TYR A 147 0.53 -6.35 -9.64
N LEU A 148 1.53 -5.83 -8.93
CA LEU A 148 1.66 -4.39 -8.70
C LEU A 148 2.65 -3.73 -9.67
N ILE A 149 3.82 -4.30 -9.88
CA ILE A 149 4.86 -3.71 -10.73
C ILE A 149 4.52 -3.88 -12.22
N GLN A 150 4.04 -5.06 -12.62
CA GLN A 150 3.66 -5.32 -14.00
C GLN A 150 2.57 -4.35 -14.50
N TYR A 151 1.63 -3.98 -13.64
CA TYR A 151 0.59 -3.00 -13.96
C TYR A 151 1.02 -1.54 -13.73
N SER A 152 2.07 -1.29 -12.96
CA SER A 152 2.53 0.08 -12.69
C SER A 152 3.33 0.70 -13.82
N GLY A 153 4.00 -0.12 -14.67
CA GLY A 153 4.84 0.36 -15.77
C GLY A 153 5.99 1.27 -15.31
N ILE A 154 6.44 1.11 -14.06
CA ILE A 154 7.51 1.92 -13.47
C ILE A 154 8.89 1.47 -13.98
N ASN A 155 8.96 0.30 -14.65
CA ASN A 155 10.19 -0.31 -15.15
C ASN A 155 10.40 -0.11 -16.68
N ASN A 156 9.91 0.98 -17.28
CA ASN A 156 10.28 1.36 -18.66
C ASN A 156 10.76 2.80 -18.69
#